data_29079f1d810b6b914592b5102a89048c
#
_entry.id   29079f1d810b6b914592b5102a89048c
#
_cell.length_a   1.000
_cell.length_b   1.000
_cell.length_c   1.000
_cell.angle_alpha   90.00
_cell.angle_beta   90.00
_cell.angle_gamma   90.00
#
_symmetry.space_group_name_H-M   'P 1'
#
loop_
_entity.id
_entity.type
_entity.pdbx_description
1 polymer ?
#
loop_
_entity_poly.entity_id
_entity_poly.type
_entity_poly.pdbx_seq_one_letter_code
_entity_poly.pdbx_strand_id
1 'polypeptide(L)'
;MKIAILSCFYPYRGGISQFNACLYGELSKTHVVRAFNFKRQYPEFLFPGKTQFVTADDEAVPVESVSLLDTANPFTYHSTYREIREWNPDVLIVRYWMSYFAPSLGYITRKMKKHCKVISILDNVIPHEPHFFDTPLTSYFLKGSTGSVTLCEAVSKDLLKISPDKPYAVIQHPLYSHFGEKKDRAESEKKLGLAPGKK
;
A
#
# COMPACT_ATOMS: atom_id res chain seq x y z
N MET A 1 -17.40 -6.67 -10.23
CA MET A 1 -17.39 -6.42 -8.77
C MET A 1 -17.05 -4.97 -8.51
N LYS A 2 -17.48 -4.43 -7.36
CA LYS A 2 -17.05 -3.12 -6.85
C LYS A 2 -15.86 -3.32 -5.90
N ILE A 3 -14.72 -2.74 -6.24
CA ILE A 3 -13.47 -2.90 -5.47
C ILE A 3 -13.03 -1.53 -4.94
N ALA A 4 -12.97 -1.39 -3.61
CA ALA A 4 -12.36 -0.25 -2.96
C ALA A 4 -10.88 -0.54 -2.70
N ILE A 5 -10.00 0.42 -2.97
CA ILE A 5 -8.58 0.34 -2.61
C ILE A 5 -8.27 1.47 -1.65
N LEU A 6 -7.92 1.15 -0.41
CA LEU A 6 -7.47 2.12 0.59
C LEU A 6 -5.96 2.03 0.74
N SER A 7 -5.24 2.99 0.20
CA SER A 7 -3.78 3.06 0.26
C SER A 7 -3.28 4.47 -0.12
N CYS A 8 -1.96 4.63 -0.31
CA CYS A 8 -1.43 5.86 -0.88
C CYS A 8 -1.47 5.84 -2.40
N PHE A 9 -1.96 6.95 -2.97
CA PHE A 9 -2.01 7.25 -4.39
C PHE A 9 -1.41 8.63 -4.63
N TYR A 10 -1.34 9.06 -5.89
CA TYR A 10 -1.01 10.44 -6.20
C TYR A 10 -1.80 11.42 -5.29
N PRO A 11 -1.18 12.48 -4.73
CA PRO A 11 0.15 13.02 -5.00
C PRO A 11 1.28 12.41 -4.14
N TYR A 12 1.07 11.30 -3.43
CA TYR A 12 2.16 10.66 -2.69
C TYR A 12 3.15 9.99 -3.66
N ARG A 13 4.45 10.15 -3.37
CA ARG A 13 5.53 9.57 -4.18
C ARG A 13 5.93 8.19 -3.66
N GLY A 14 6.62 7.43 -4.52
CA GLY A 14 7.30 6.19 -4.15
C GLY A 14 6.65 4.91 -4.70
N GLY A 15 7.35 3.79 -4.52
CA GLY A 15 7.00 2.52 -5.13
C GLY A 15 5.62 1.99 -4.74
N ILE A 16 5.15 2.28 -3.52
CA ILE A 16 3.81 1.86 -3.07
C ILE A 16 2.72 2.59 -3.88
N SER A 17 2.87 3.90 -4.08
CA SER A 17 1.91 4.68 -4.86
C SER A 17 1.88 4.23 -6.32
N GLN A 18 3.05 3.98 -6.92
CA GLN A 18 3.16 3.46 -8.29
C GLN A 18 2.54 2.08 -8.44
N PHE A 19 2.82 1.16 -7.50
CA PHE A 19 2.19 -0.16 -7.49
C PHE A 19 0.66 -0.06 -7.43
N ASN A 20 0.15 0.80 -6.53
CA ASN A 20 -1.29 0.98 -6.37
C ASN A 20 -1.93 1.58 -7.63
N ALA A 21 -1.24 2.49 -8.33
CA ALA A 21 -1.71 3.02 -9.61
C ALA A 21 -1.79 1.93 -10.69
N CYS A 22 -0.78 1.07 -10.80
CA CYS A 22 -0.79 -0.08 -11.70
C CYS A 22 -1.92 -1.07 -11.35
N LEU A 23 -2.06 -1.40 -10.06
CA LEU A 23 -3.12 -2.31 -9.59
C LEU A 23 -4.51 -1.72 -9.88
N TYR A 24 -4.71 -0.42 -9.62
CA TYR A 24 -5.94 0.28 -9.94
C TYR A 24 -6.25 0.18 -11.44
N GLY A 25 -5.27 0.46 -12.30
CA GLY A 25 -5.43 0.40 -13.76
C GLY A 25 -5.79 -0.99 -14.25
N GLU A 26 -5.12 -2.04 -13.75
CA GLU A 26 -5.41 -3.43 -14.13
C GLU A 26 -6.81 -3.88 -13.67
N LEU A 27 -7.16 -3.61 -12.43
CA LEU A 27 -8.48 -3.98 -11.90
C LEU A 27 -9.62 -3.20 -12.57
N SER A 28 -9.38 -1.96 -12.97
CA SER A 28 -10.37 -1.12 -13.65
C SER A 28 -10.74 -1.61 -15.06
N LYS A 29 -9.93 -2.47 -15.67
CA LYS A 29 -10.25 -3.08 -16.98
C LYS A 29 -11.49 -3.99 -16.92
N THR A 30 -11.77 -4.58 -15.76
CA THR A 30 -12.82 -5.60 -15.60
C THR A 30 -13.75 -5.35 -14.42
N HIS A 31 -13.44 -4.39 -13.56
CA HIS A 31 -14.17 -4.11 -12.34
C HIS A 31 -14.46 -2.61 -12.18
N VAL A 32 -15.43 -2.27 -11.34
CA VAL A 32 -15.65 -0.89 -10.89
C VAL A 32 -14.75 -0.64 -9.69
N VAL A 33 -13.73 0.18 -9.85
CA VAL A 33 -12.71 0.43 -8.83
C VAL A 33 -12.81 1.87 -8.33
N ARG A 34 -12.67 2.07 -7.02
CA ARG A 34 -12.55 3.39 -6.41
C ARG A 34 -11.34 3.42 -5.48
N ALA A 35 -10.50 4.43 -5.65
CA ALA A 35 -9.34 4.66 -4.82
C ALA A 35 -9.68 5.60 -3.65
N PHE A 36 -9.29 5.21 -2.44
CA PHE A 36 -9.36 6.00 -1.22
C PHE A 36 -7.94 6.25 -0.73
N ASN A 37 -7.62 7.50 -0.46
CA ASN A 37 -6.26 7.95 -0.21
C ASN A 37 -6.11 8.54 1.19
N PHE A 38 -4.89 8.68 1.62
CA PHE A 38 -4.56 9.46 2.80
C PHE A 38 -4.75 10.95 2.53
N LYS A 39 -5.34 11.66 3.48
CA LYS A 39 -5.26 13.11 3.59
C LYS A 39 -3.91 13.50 4.19
N ARG A 40 -3.44 12.71 5.17
CA ARG A 40 -2.11 12.77 5.76
C ARG A 40 -1.64 11.36 6.10
N GLN A 41 -0.52 10.96 5.49
CA GLN A 41 0.08 9.65 5.69
C GLN A 41 0.92 9.63 6.97
N TYR A 42 1.83 10.61 7.11
CA TYR A 42 2.67 10.82 8.29
C TYR A 42 2.61 12.27 8.75
N PRO A 43 2.74 12.55 10.04
CA PRO A 43 3.20 13.86 10.50
C PRO A 43 4.58 14.17 9.88
N GLU A 44 4.81 15.40 9.46
CA GLU A 44 6.03 15.78 8.73
C GLU A 44 7.32 15.43 9.50
N PHE A 45 7.31 15.59 10.81
CA PHE A 45 8.47 15.31 11.66
C PHE A 45 8.81 13.80 11.78
N LEU A 46 7.89 12.91 11.43
CA LEU A 46 8.11 11.45 11.41
C LEU A 46 8.56 10.93 10.04
N PHE A 47 8.52 11.76 9.02
CA PHE A 47 8.91 11.33 7.69
C PHE A 47 10.43 11.45 7.49
N PRO A 48 11.13 10.36 7.15
CA PRO A 48 12.59 10.37 7.07
C PRO A 48 13.14 11.05 5.81
N GLY A 49 12.29 11.45 4.86
CA GLY A 49 12.66 12.07 3.59
C GLY A 49 12.40 13.58 3.56
N LYS A 50 12.78 14.22 2.45
CA LYS A 50 12.54 15.66 2.24
C LYS A 50 11.07 15.99 1.98
N THR A 51 10.37 15.14 1.24
CA THR A 51 8.95 15.30 0.92
C THR A 51 8.27 13.96 0.69
N GLN A 52 7.00 13.86 1.10
CA GLN A 52 6.14 12.71 0.85
C GLN A 52 5.45 12.78 -0.53
N PHE A 53 5.53 13.95 -1.18
CA PHE A 53 4.77 14.22 -2.39
C PHE A 53 5.67 14.20 -3.63
N VAL A 54 5.03 13.94 -4.77
CA VAL A 54 5.68 13.99 -6.08
C VAL A 54 6.22 15.39 -6.37
N THR A 55 7.36 15.43 -7.03
CA THR A 55 7.98 16.67 -7.54
C THR A 55 7.85 16.69 -9.07
N ALA A 56 8.26 17.80 -9.71
CA ALA A 56 8.19 17.92 -11.16
C ALA A 56 9.03 16.87 -11.91
N ASP A 57 10.04 16.30 -11.24
CA ASP A 57 10.94 15.29 -11.80
C ASP A 57 10.45 13.84 -11.60
N ASP A 58 9.37 13.63 -10.85
CA ASP A 58 8.84 12.31 -10.57
C ASP A 58 7.84 11.86 -11.66
N GLU A 59 8.09 10.73 -12.30
CA GLU A 59 7.14 10.07 -13.20
C GLU A 59 6.06 9.35 -12.40
N ALA A 60 5.04 10.08 -11.93
CA ALA A 60 3.93 9.51 -11.18
C ALA A 60 2.67 9.38 -12.03
N VAL A 61 1.98 8.25 -11.92
CA VAL A 61 0.70 8.03 -12.59
C VAL A 61 -0.42 8.62 -11.72
N PRO A 62 -1.11 9.68 -12.17
CA PRO A 62 -2.22 10.23 -11.43
C PRO A 62 -3.40 9.25 -11.45
N VAL A 63 -3.97 8.98 -10.27
CA VAL A 63 -5.19 8.22 -10.08
C VAL A 63 -6.18 9.10 -9.35
N GLU A 64 -7.39 9.23 -9.88
CA GLU A 64 -8.46 9.91 -9.17
C GLU A 64 -8.77 9.17 -7.87
N SER A 65 -8.59 9.85 -6.75
CA SER A 65 -8.76 9.24 -5.43
C SER A 65 -9.40 10.21 -4.44
N VAL A 66 -10.13 9.64 -3.48
CA VAL A 66 -10.78 10.42 -2.41
C VAL A 66 -9.86 10.46 -1.21
N SER A 67 -9.27 11.62 -0.93
CA SER A 67 -8.34 11.82 0.19
C SER A 67 -9.09 12.04 1.51
N LEU A 68 -9.09 11.04 2.39
CA LEU A 68 -9.90 11.00 3.61
C LEU A 68 -9.09 10.73 4.88
N LEU A 69 -8.20 9.73 4.83
CA LEU A 69 -7.58 9.19 6.03
C LEU A 69 -6.40 10.04 6.50
N ASP A 70 -6.54 10.64 7.66
CA ASP A 70 -5.45 11.25 8.40
C ASP A 70 -5.02 10.32 9.54
N THR A 71 -3.84 9.74 9.46
CA THR A 71 -3.35 8.74 10.42
C THR A 71 -3.13 9.30 11.82
N ALA A 72 -2.92 10.61 11.94
CA ALA A 72 -2.74 11.28 13.23
C ALA A 72 -4.06 11.82 13.81
N ASN A 73 -5.19 11.68 13.09
CA ASN A 73 -6.50 12.14 13.55
C ASN A 73 -7.53 10.99 13.59
N PRO A 74 -7.78 10.38 14.77
CA PRO A 74 -8.70 9.25 14.91
C PRO A 74 -10.14 9.51 14.44
N PHE A 75 -10.60 10.75 14.44
CA PHE A 75 -11.94 11.08 13.94
C PHE A 75 -12.09 10.77 12.45
N THR A 76 -10.99 10.87 11.68
CA THR A 76 -11.01 10.53 10.27
C THR A 76 -11.12 9.03 10.00
N TYR A 77 -10.79 8.17 10.95
CA TYR A 77 -10.93 6.72 10.80
C TYR A 77 -12.40 6.34 10.61
N HIS A 78 -13.27 6.95 11.42
CA HIS A 78 -14.70 6.70 11.34
C HIS A 78 -15.32 7.28 10.06
N SER A 79 -14.99 8.50 9.69
CA SER A 79 -15.48 9.12 8.46
C SER A 79 -15.00 8.39 7.20
N THR A 80 -13.73 7.93 7.18
CA THR A 80 -13.20 7.09 6.10
C THR A 80 -13.95 5.76 6.00
N TYR A 81 -14.20 5.09 7.15
CA TYR A 81 -15.01 3.88 7.17
C TYR A 81 -16.40 4.12 6.60
N ARG A 82 -17.08 5.21 7.00
CA ARG A 82 -18.42 5.53 6.52
C ARG A 82 -18.45 5.75 5.01
N GLU A 83 -17.54 6.53 4.47
CA GLU A 83 -17.44 6.81 3.04
C GLU A 83 -17.24 5.54 2.22
N ILE A 84 -16.32 4.65 2.66
CA ILE A 84 -16.10 3.35 2.01
C ILE A 84 -17.36 2.48 2.13
N ARG A 85 -18.01 2.47 3.29
CA ARG A 85 -19.23 1.69 3.55
C ARG A 85 -20.41 2.17 2.70
N GLU A 86 -20.58 3.48 2.54
CA GLU A 86 -21.63 4.09 1.72
C GLU A 86 -21.42 3.77 0.23
N TRP A 87 -20.17 3.72 -0.22
CA TRP A 87 -19.87 3.28 -1.59
C TRP A 87 -20.18 1.79 -1.80
N ASN A 88 -20.29 1.00 -0.74
CA ASN A 88 -20.71 -0.39 -0.71
C ASN A 88 -19.89 -1.32 -1.64
N PRO A 89 -18.59 -1.54 -1.37
CA PRO A 89 -17.75 -2.44 -2.14
C PRO A 89 -18.05 -3.91 -1.86
N ASP A 90 -17.79 -4.78 -2.85
CA ASP A 90 -17.74 -6.24 -2.67
C ASP A 90 -16.43 -6.66 -1.99
N VAL A 91 -15.36 -5.92 -2.30
CA VAL A 91 -14.01 -6.17 -1.77
C VAL A 91 -13.36 -4.84 -1.39
N LEU A 92 -12.74 -4.79 -0.21
CA LEU A 92 -11.82 -3.74 0.18
C LEU A 92 -10.39 -4.28 0.15
N ILE A 93 -9.53 -3.69 -0.66
CA ILE A 93 -8.08 -3.94 -0.68
C ILE A 93 -7.41 -2.87 0.15
N VAL A 94 -6.55 -3.29 1.09
CA VAL A 94 -5.76 -2.37 1.94
C VAL A 94 -4.30 -2.76 1.89
N ARG A 95 -3.42 -1.81 1.61
CA ARG A 95 -1.98 -2.06 1.65
C ARG A 95 -1.39 -1.71 3.01
N TYR A 96 -0.50 -2.57 3.49
CA TYR A 96 0.11 -2.45 4.81
C TYR A 96 1.62 -2.69 4.73
N TRP A 97 2.42 -1.76 5.29
CA TRP A 97 3.88 -1.83 5.21
C TRP A 97 4.60 -1.51 6.52
N MET A 98 3.90 -1.00 7.53
CA MET A 98 4.48 -0.78 8.86
C MET A 98 3.41 -0.64 9.95
N SER A 99 3.78 -0.96 11.18
CA SER A 99 2.90 -1.00 12.35
C SER A 99 2.26 0.35 12.70
N TYR A 100 2.88 1.46 12.33
CA TYR A 100 2.34 2.81 12.50
C TYR A 100 0.92 2.97 11.92
N PHE A 101 0.62 2.28 10.83
CA PHE A 101 -0.71 2.34 10.20
C PHE A 101 -1.75 1.44 10.85
N ALA A 102 -1.33 0.54 11.72
CA ALA A 102 -2.22 -0.45 12.31
C ALA A 102 -3.43 0.15 13.06
N PRO A 103 -3.31 1.23 13.84
CA PRO A 103 -4.48 1.84 14.52
C PRO A 103 -5.54 2.31 13.52
N SER A 104 -5.15 3.04 12.50
CA SER A 104 -6.08 3.63 11.52
C SER A 104 -6.65 2.56 10.57
N LEU A 105 -5.77 1.80 9.90
CA LEU A 105 -6.19 0.77 8.96
C LEU A 105 -6.90 -0.39 9.65
N GLY A 106 -6.43 -0.79 10.84
CA GLY A 106 -7.06 -1.84 11.63
C GLY A 106 -8.47 -1.49 12.11
N TYR A 107 -8.71 -0.22 12.49
CA TYR A 107 -10.05 0.25 12.81
C TYR A 107 -10.99 0.11 11.61
N ILE A 108 -10.56 0.60 10.44
CA ILE A 108 -11.38 0.59 9.22
C ILE A 108 -11.64 -0.85 8.75
N THR A 109 -10.60 -1.67 8.64
CA THR A 109 -10.70 -3.05 8.14
C THR A 109 -11.57 -3.92 9.05
N ARG A 110 -11.44 -3.80 10.37
CA ARG A 110 -12.27 -4.54 11.33
C ARG A 110 -13.76 -4.19 11.22
N LYS A 111 -14.09 -2.94 10.91
CA LYS A 111 -15.48 -2.55 10.66
C LYS A 111 -15.95 -3.01 9.29
N MET A 112 -15.14 -2.84 8.23
CA MET A 112 -15.48 -3.23 6.88
C MET A 112 -15.62 -4.74 6.69
N LYS A 113 -14.86 -5.56 7.43
CA LYS A 113 -14.95 -7.03 7.40
C LYS A 113 -16.37 -7.57 7.68
N LYS A 114 -17.22 -6.78 8.34
CA LYS A 114 -18.62 -7.13 8.60
C LYS A 114 -19.53 -6.93 7.38
N HIS A 115 -19.03 -6.27 6.33
CA HIS A 115 -19.83 -5.82 5.19
C HIS A 115 -19.31 -6.33 3.84
N CYS A 116 -18.00 -6.52 3.72
CA CYS A 116 -17.36 -7.00 2.50
C CYS A 116 -16.14 -7.86 2.83
N LYS A 117 -15.57 -8.50 1.80
CA LYS A 117 -14.26 -9.15 1.95
C LYS A 117 -13.16 -8.10 2.06
N VAL A 118 -12.24 -8.29 3.00
CA VAL A 118 -11.10 -7.39 3.20
C VAL A 118 -9.82 -8.15 2.89
N ILE A 119 -9.10 -7.73 1.88
CA ILE A 119 -7.82 -8.30 1.47
C ILE A 119 -6.70 -7.32 1.83
N SER A 120 -5.73 -7.77 2.61
CA SER A 120 -4.53 -6.97 2.89
C SER A 120 -3.38 -7.35 1.96
N ILE A 121 -2.76 -6.38 1.31
CA ILE A 121 -1.48 -6.56 0.61
C ILE A 121 -0.38 -6.15 1.60
N LEU A 122 0.52 -7.09 1.90
CA LEU A 122 1.53 -6.94 2.93
C LEU A 122 2.91 -6.76 2.28
N ASP A 123 3.52 -5.60 2.46
CA ASP A 123 4.91 -5.36 2.06
C ASP A 123 5.88 -5.84 3.15
N ASN A 124 5.56 -5.53 4.42
CA ASN A 124 6.25 -6.01 5.60
C ASN A 124 5.24 -6.35 6.68
N VAL A 125 5.54 -7.39 7.46
CA VAL A 125 4.74 -7.83 8.62
C VAL A 125 5.51 -7.60 9.91
N ILE A 126 6.80 -7.94 9.91
CA ILE A 126 7.74 -7.68 10.99
C ILE A 126 8.81 -6.72 10.46
N PRO A 127 9.00 -5.54 11.06
CA PRO A 127 10.09 -4.63 10.68
C PRO A 127 11.47 -5.27 10.85
N HIS A 128 12.48 -4.79 10.10
CA HIS A 128 13.87 -5.23 10.25
C HIS A 128 14.43 -4.92 11.65
N GLU A 129 14.00 -3.80 12.21
CA GLU A 129 14.32 -3.39 13.59
C GLU A 129 13.00 -3.37 14.39
N PRO A 130 12.58 -4.52 14.96
CA PRO A 130 11.29 -4.65 15.60
C PRO A 130 11.28 -4.00 16.99
N HIS A 131 10.21 -3.27 17.27
CA HIS A 131 9.90 -2.74 18.61
C HIS A 131 8.85 -3.64 19.27
N PHE A 132 8.75 -3.57 20.60
CA PHE A 132 7.82 -4.41 21.38
C PHE A 132 6.34 -4.21 21.01
N PHE A 133 5.97 -3.08 20.43
CA PHE A 133 4.60 -2.75 20.02
C PHE A 133 4.26 -3.19 18.58
N ASP A 134 5.25 -3.53 17.74
CA ASP A 134 4.99 -3.81 16.32
C ASP A 134 4.13 -5.06 16.12
N THR A 135 4.47 -6.15 16.79
CA THR A 135 3.71 -7.41 16.70
C THR A 135 2.27 -7.28 17.18
N PRO A 136 1.97 -6.69 18.36
CA PRO A 136 0.60 -6.42 18.79
C PRO A 136 -0.21 -5.55 17.83
N LEU A 137 0.39 -4.49 17.30
CA LEU A 137 -0.25 -3.59 16.35
C LEU A 137 -0.54 -4.29 15.02
N THR A 138 0.43 -5.00 14.48
CA THR A 138 0.26 -5.79 13.25
C THR A 138 -0.81 -6.87 13.42
N SER A 139 -0.81 -7.58 14.55
CA SER A 139 -1.86 -8.55 14.89
C SER A 139 -3.26 -7.89 14.94
N TYR A 140 -3.35 -6.70 15.55
CA TYR A 140 -4.59 -5.93 15.58
C TYR A 140 -5.11 -5.63 14.16
N PHE A 141 -4.24 -5.18 13.25
CA PHE A 141 -4.58 -4.94 11.85
C PHE A 141 -5.02 -6.23 11.14
N LEU A 142 -4.23 -7.31 11.24
CA LEU A 142 -4.48 -8.58 10.57
C LEU A 142 -5.83 -9.21 10.96
N LYS A 143 -6.32 -8.99 12.18
CA LYS A 143 -7.67 -9.42 12.59
C LYS A 143 -8.79 -8.76 11.78
N GLY A 144 -8.52 -7.62 11.15
CA GLY A 144 -9.46 -6.92 10.28
C GLY A 144 -9.54 -7.48 8.85
N SER A 145 -8.55 -8.21 8.37
CA SER A 145 -8.54 -8.78 7.02
C SER A 145 -9.16 -10.19 6.98
N THR A 146 -9.82 -10.50 5.87
CA THR A 146 -10.36 -11.83 5.56
C THR A 146 -9.27 -12.75 5.02
N GLY A 147 -8.35 -12.20 4.23
CA GLY A 147 -7.18 -12.86 3.67
C GLY A 147 -6.07 -11.85 3.37
N SER A 148 -4.91 -12.36 3.03
CA SER A 148 -3.73 -11.53 2.77
C SER A 148 -3.03 -11.94 1.47
N VAL A 149 -2.39 -10.98 0.83
CA VAL A 149 -1.44 -11.19 -0.25
C VAL A 149 -0.08 -10.73 0.23
N THR A 150 0.93 -11.56 0.08
CA THR A 150 2.33 -11.22 0.33
C THR A 150 3.11 -11.17 -0.98
N LEU A 151 4.10 -10.30 -1.08
CA LEU A 151 4.85 -10.11 -2.32
C LEU A 151 6.11 -11.02 -2.41
N CYS A 152 6.42 -11.75 -1.34
CA CYS A 152 7.48 -12.76 -1.31
C CYS A 152 7.28 -13.75 -0.15
N GLU A 153 7.98 -14.88 -0.22
CA GLU A 153 7.93 -15.94 0.78
C GLU A 153 8.43 -15.52 2.18
N ALA A 154 9.37 -14.58 2.25
CA ALA A 154 9.87 -14.09 3.54
C ALA A 154 8.75 -13.41 4.33
N VAL A 155 7.96 -12.57 3.68
CA VAL A 155 6.82 -11.87 4.30
C VAL A 155 5.70 -12.85 4.70
N SER A 156 5.46 -13.91 3.91
CA SER A 156 4.47 -14.94 4.28
C SER A 156 4.90 -15.73 5.52
N LYS A 157 6.19 -16.06 5.66
CA LYS A 157 6.71 -16.69 6.88
C LYS A 157 6.51 -15.81 8.11
N ASP A 158 6.70 -14.50 7.99
CA ASP A 158 6.47 -13.57 9.08
C ASP A 158 4.96 -13.40 9.39
N LEU A 159 4.11 -13.43 8.37
CA LEU A 159 2.65 -13.45 8.54
C LEU A 159 2.22 -14.65 9.39
N LEU A 160 2.72 -15.85 9.08
CA LEU A 160 2.36 -17.08 9.79
C LEU A 160 2.84 -17.11 11.24
N LYS A 161 3.92 -16.39 11.59
CA LYS A 161 4.34 -16.23 13.00
C LYS A 161 3.32 -15.45 13.83
N ILE A 162 2.63 -14.47 13.21
CA ILE A 162 1.65 -13.60 13.91
C ILE A 162 0.23 -14.14 13.77
N SER A 163 -0.10 -14.75 12.65
CA SER A 163 -1.44 -15.20 12.30
C SER A 163 -1.40 -16.53 11.54
N PRO A 164 -1.15 -17.68 12.22
CA PRO A 164 -0.92 -18.98 11.59
C PRO A 164 -2.05 -19.44 10.66
N ASP A 165 -3.29 -19.15 11.02
CA ASP A 165 -4.49 -19.61 10.30
C ASP A 165 -4.98 -18.59 9.26
N LYS A 166 -4.21 -17.53 8.98
CA LYS A 166 -4.60 -16.50 8.01
C LYS A 166 -4.57 -17.07 6.60
N PRO A 167 -5.68 -17.08 5.85
CA PRO A 167 -5.64 -17.37 4.42
C PRO A 167 -4.75 -16.35 3.70
N TYR A 168 -3.81 -16.84 2.90
CA TYR A 168 -2.92 -15.96 2.16
C TYR A 168 -2.55 -16.54 0.78
N ALA A 169 -2.06 -15.67 -0.09
CA ALA A 169 -1.43 -16.02 -1.35
C ALA A 169 -0.11 -15.27 -1.48
N VAL A 170 0.90 -15.94 -2.03
CA VAL A 170 2.16 -15.29 -2.43
C VAL A 170 2.06 -14.91 -3.89
N ILE A 171 2.13 -13.63 -4.20
CA ILE A 171 2.14 -13.09 -5.55
C ILE A 171 3.40 -12.26 -5.69
N GLN A 172 4.32 -12.71 -6.53
CA GLN A 172 5.57 -11.99 -6.74
C GLN A 172 5.32 -10.57 -7.23
N HIS A 173 6.16 -9.64 -6.77
CA HIS A 173 6.08 -8.24 -7.18
C HIS A 173 6.17 -8.13 -8.71
N PRO A 174 5.18 -7.51 -9.37
CA PRO A 174 5.19 -7.40 -10.82
C PRO A 174 6.32 -6.49 -11.30
N LEU A 175 6.76 -6.72 -12.52
CA LEU A 175 7.65 -5.78 -13.20
C LEU A 175 6.86 -4.55 -13.63
N TYR A 176 7.45 -3.39 -13.46
CA TYR A 176 6.86 -2.14 -13.91
C TYR A 176 7.18 -1.89 -15.39
N SER A 177 6.16 -1.82 -16.22
CA SER A 177 6.31 -1.55 -17.67
C SER A 177 6.47 -0.05 -18.00
N HIS A 178 6.12 0.83 -17.08
CA HIS A 178 6.14 2.29 -17.33
C HIS A 178 7.55 2.90 -17.37
N PHE A 179 8.58 2.16 -16.93
CA PHE A 179 9.99 2.60 -17.09
C PHE A 179 10.53 2.48 -18.51
N GLY A 180 9.71 1.96 -19.46
CA GLY A 180 10.08 1.78 -20.83
C GLY A 180 10.99 0.55 -21.07
N GLU A 181 11.56 0.48 -22.25
CA GLU A 181 12.44 -0.61 -22.63
C GLU A 181 13.84 -0.47 -22.03
N LYS A 182 14.53 -1.61 -21.89
CA LYS A 182 15.91 -1.66 -21.41
C LYS A 182 16.81 -0.87 -22.36
N LYS A 183 17.42 0.18 -21.84
CA LYS A 183 18.38 1.02 -22.60
C LYS A 183 19.73 0.30 -22.72
N ASP A 184 20.46 0.67 -23.76
CA ASP A 184 21.84 0.22 -23.93
C ASP A 184 22.71 0.65 -22.74
N ARG A 185 23.58 -0.26 -22.30
CA ARG A 185 24.42 -0.03 -21.13
C ARG A 185 25.42 1.11 -21.34
N ALA A 186 26.07 1.15 -22.51
CA ALA A 186 27.10 2.15 -22.80
C ALA A 186 26.49 3.56 -22.89
N GLU A 187 25.29 3.69 -23.48
CA GLU A 187 24.54 4.95 -23.51
C GLU A 187 24.14 5.40 -22.10
N SER A 188 23.69 4.45 -21.26
CA SER A 188 23.30 4.73 -19.88
C SER A 188 24.49 5.14 -19.02
N GLU A 189 25.64 4.46 -19.14
CA GLU A 189 26.90 4.82 -18.47
C GLU A 189 27.35 6.22 -18.86
N LYS A 190 27.31 6.54 -20.16
CA LYS A 190 27.65 7.88 -20.68
C LYS A 190 26.71 8.97 -20.12
N LYS A 191 25.39 8.71 -20.11
CA LYS A 191 24.39 9.66 -19.60
C LYS A 191 24.55 9.91 -18.10
N LEU A 192 24.96 8.90 -17.34
CA LEU A 192 25.17 8.98 -15.89
C LEU A 192 26.58 9.43 -15.50
N GLY A 193 27.46 9.69 -16.46
CA GLY A 193 28.85 10.07 -16.19
C GLY A 193 29.69 8.96 -15.54
N LEU A 194 29.30 7.69 -15.75
CA LEU A 194 30.00 6.52 -15.18
C LEU A 194 31.15 6.08 -16.10
N ALA A 195 32.23 5.58 -15.49
CA ALA A 195 33.32 4.99 -16.24
C ALA A 195 32.86 3.68 -16.91
N PRO A 196 33.21 3.45 -18.21
CA PRO A 196 32.80 2.24 -18.92
C PRO A 196 33.24 0.97 -18.21
N GLY A 197 32.34 0.00 -18.11
CA GLY A 197 32.66 -1.36 -17.62
C GLY A 197 32.81 -1.53 -16.11
N LYS A 198 32.58 -0.52 -15.28
CA LYS A 198 32.47 -0.73 -13.82
C LYS A 198 31.19 -1.52 -13.48
N LYS A 199 31.40 -2.64 -12.76
CA LYS A 199 30.29 -3.41 -12.15
C LYS A 199 29.85 -2.77 -10.86
#